data_f1dbd8e7b5fcb8f4bde17a07e9087869
#
_entry.id   f1dbd8e7b5fcb8f4bde17a07e9087869
#
_cell.length_a   1.000
_cell.length_b   1.000
_cell.length_c   1.000
_cell.angle_alpha   90.00
_cell.angle_beta   90.00
_cell.angle_gamma   90.00
#
_symmetry.space_group_name_H-M   'P 1'
#
loop_
_entity.id
_entity.type
_entity.pdbx_description
1 polymer ?
#
loop_
_entity_poly.entity_id
_entity_poly.type
_entity_poly.pdbx_seq_one_letter_code
_entity_poly.pdbx_strand_id
1 'polypeptide(L)'
;DFELFEGTTKKASVKITPSNGYNVFHWKSSNEEIVKVDADGNVTGIIPGEAVVTAIATDGTSLTASAKVTVRKVIPVESIQLDPVDDIMIGQTVVIGCHLVPEEATSGLLSWVSSDEKVAVVDADGAVTGVGYGTVTITATDPMSNISATTSVTVGALLDYQFQSTLKPCDLKPNQGGTVTFDNGYAHVIMKGPDGNGNWRQDINIVNDAYQKKLEYAPQTYKYLAIKLRRPQQSATANAGVLKFDIGDGVTAGNYCNSADYYVFDKETLTIVKKGTGVEKYGEPNIYVYDMSVDNAIKGSSPISTNEAGVATMTLLSLWIADVKEAAIDKTYDMYWIKTFKTLEDLKAYIEKENNK
;
A
#
# COMPACT_ATOMS: atom_id res chain seq x y z
N ASP A 1 -27.83 16.91 23.55
CA ASP A 1 -27.69 17.68 22.32
C ASP A 1 -27.31 16.74 21.20
N PHE A 2 -27.80 16.99 19.97
CA PHE A 2 -27.48 16.17 18.80
C PHE A 2 -27.72 16.98 17.50
N GLU A 3 -27.15 16.42 16.43
CA GLU A 3 -27.26 17.00 15.07
C GLU A 3 -28.18 16.14 14.20
N LEU A 4 -28.84 16.79 13.25
CA LEU A 4 -29.64 16.22 12.18
C LEU A 4 -29.27 16.90 10.86
N PHE A 5 -29.46 16.21 9.76
CA PHE A 5 -29.53 16.87 8.46
C PHE A 5 -30.97 17.24 8.12
N GLU A 6 -31.12 18.28 7.31
CA GLU A 6 -32.40 18.68 6.72
C GLU A 6 -33.10 17.46 6.10
N GLY A 7 -34.37 17.28 6.41
CA GLY A 7 -35.20 16.16 5.96
C GLY A 7 -35.03 14.86 6.74
N THR A 8 -34.07 14.73 7.67
CA THR A 8 -33.86 13.51 8.45
C THR A 8 -34.59 13.51 9.79
N THR A 9 -34.90 12.31 10.27
CA THR A 9 -35.62 12.12 11.54
C THR A 9 -34.81 11.20 12.47
N LYS A 10 -34.73 11.56 13.76
CA LYS A 10 -34.12 10.77 14.82
C LYS A 10 -35.01 10.72 16.04
N LYS A 11 -35.13 9.55 16.66
CA LYS A 11 -35.90 9.40 17.90
C LYS A 11 -35.10 9.96 19.08
N ALA A 12 -35.72 10.94 19.80
CA ALA A 12 -35.17 11.41 21.06
C ALA A 12 -35.45 10.40 22.18
N SER A 13 -34.56 10.30 23.14
CA SER A 13 -34.73 9.45 24.33
C SER A 13 -34.59 10.28 25.59
N VAL A 14 -35.43 9.96 26.58
CA VAL A 14 -35.38 10.59 27.91
C VAL A 14 -34.87 9.56 28.91
N LYS A 15 -33.83 9.91 29.66
CA LYS A 15 -33.37 9.13 30.79
C LYS A 15 -34.18 9.50 32.05
N ILE A 16 -34.85 8.52 32.64
CA ILE A 16 -35.69 8.68 33.82
C ILE A 16 -34.98 8.13 35.02
N THR A 17 -35.13 8.85 36.17
CA THR A 17 -34.60 8.38 37.45
C THR A 17 -35.68 8.54 38.52
N PRO A 18 -36.13 7.50 39.21
CA PRO A 18 -35.74 6.09 39.03
C PRO A 18 -36.23 5.48 37.70
N SER A 19 -35.62 4.39 37.24
CA SER A 19 -35.85 3.81 35.89
C SER A 19 -37.27 3.23 35.72
N ASN A 20 -38.02 3.03 36.77
CA ASN A 20 -39.42 2.58 36.78
C ASN A 20 -40.41 3.73 36.88
N GLY A 21 -39.95 4.99 36.71
CA GLY A 21 -40.82 6.16 36.67
C GLY A 21 -41.74 6.17 35.44
N TYR A 22 -42.77 7.04 35.51
CA TYR A 22 -43.70 7.24 34.41
C TYR A 22 -43.01 7.83 33.19
N ASN A 23 -43.14 7.22 32.03
CA ASN A 23 -42.36 7.51 30.84
C ASN A 23 -43.17 8.07 29.64
N VAL A 24 -44.25 8.73 29.91
CA VAL A 24 -45.04 9.41 28.88
C VAL A 24 -44.77 10.91 28.94
N PHE A 25 -44.46 11.48 27.79
CA PHE A 25 -44.04 12.86 27.66
C PHE A 25 -44.90 13.61 26.64
N HIS A 26 -45.11 14.88 26.90
CA HIS A 26 -45.54 15.86 25.88
C HIS A 26 -44.26 16.50 25.31
N TRP A 27 -44.10 16.43 24.00
CA TRP A 27 -42.94 16.97 23.31
C TRP A 27 -43.22 18.34 22.73
N LYS A 28 -42.23 19.23 22.78
CA LYS A 28 -42.33 20.59 22.25
C LYS A 28 -41.03 21.01 21.59
N SER A 29 -41.10 21.64 20.41
CA SER A 29 -39.97 22.36 19.80
C SER A 29 -40.05 23.85 20.15
N SER A 30 -38.90 24.50 20.35
CA SER A 30 -38.81 25.95 20.50
C SER A 30 -39.02 26.70 19.17
N ASN A 31 -38.79 26.02 18.04
CA ASN A 31 -39.03 26.54 16.69
C ASN A 31 -39.37 25.40 15.73
N GLU A 32 -40.63 25.25 15.37
CA GLU A 32 -41.13 24.20 14.50
C GLU A 32 -40.82 24.42 13.02
N GLU A 33 -40.34 25.60 12.62
CA GLU A 33 -39.83 25.84 11.28
C GLU A 33 -38.45 25.19 11.09
N ILE A 34 -37.65 25.09 12.18
CA ILE A 34 -36.32 24.48 12.16
C ILE A 34 -36.39 22.97 12.50
N VAL A 35 -37.13 22.65 13.57
CA VAL A 35 -37.23 21.29 14.09
C VAL A 35 -38.68 20.99 14.47
N LYS A 36 -39.23 19.91 13.94
CA LYS A 36 -40.51 19.35 14.40
C LYS A 36 -40.26 18.14 15.29
N VAL A 37 -41.11 17.95 16.28
CA VAL A 37 -41.15 16.77 17.12
C VAL A 37 -42.57 16.24 17.22
N ASP A 38 -42.77 14.94 17.03
CA ASP A 38 -44.08 14.29 17.16
C ASP A 38 -44.35 13.83 18.60
N ALA A 39 -45.53 13.24 18.82
CA ALA A 39 -45.96 12.74 20.13
C ALA A 39 -45.11 11.56 20.63
N ASP A 40 -44.44 10.82 19.73
CA ASP A 40 -43.58 9.69 20.04
C ASP A 40 -42.12 10.10 20.29
N GLY A 41 -41.78 11.39 20.15
CA GLY A 41 -40.46 11.94 20.32
C GLY A 41 -39.57 11.75 19.08
N ASN A 42 -40.14 11.55 17.90
CA ASN A 42 -39.39 11.58 16.66
C ASN A 42 -39.14 13.04 16.27
N VAL A 43 -37.87 13.40 16.19
CA VAL A 43 -37.39 14.75 15.91
C VAL A 43 -36.97 14.85 14.46
N THR A 44 -37.59 15.73 13.69
CA THR A 44 -37.31 15.92 12.26
C THR A 44 -36.70 17.31 12.02
N GLY A 45 -35.57 17.38 11.35
CA GLY A 45 -34.94 18.61 10.89
C GLY A 45 -35.66 19.13 9.64
N ILE A 46 -36.12 20.38 9.64
CA ILE A 46 -36.91 20.98 8.54
C ILE A 46 -36.07 21.93 7.70
N ILE A 47 -35.39 22.88 8.31
CA ILE A 47 -34.44 23.80 7.66
C ILE A 47 -33.21 23.96 8.53
N PRO A 48 -32.04 24.33 7.97
CA PRO A 48 -30.84 24.59 8.73
C PRO A 48 -31.02 25.63 9.83
N GLY A 49 -30.50 25.32 11.03
CA GLY A 49 -30.61 26.19 12.19
C GLY A 49 -30.55 25.41 13.51
N GLU A 50 -30.90 26.12 14.59
CA GLU A 50 -30.88 25.55 15.94
C GLU A 50 -32.24 25.69 16.61
N ALA A 51 -32.71 24.64 17.26
CA ALA A 51 -33.90 24.65 18.09
C ALA A 51 -33.69 23.78 19.34
N VAL A 52 -34.51 24.01 20.35
CA VAL A 52 -34.52 23.19 21.57
C VAL A 52 -35.76 22.31 21.58
N VAL A 53 -35.56 21.01 21.70
CA VAL A 53 -36.63 20.02 21.89
C VAL A 53 -36.75 19.73 23.38
N THR A 54 -37.96 19.84 23.92
CA THR A 54 -38.29 19.67 25.34
C THR A 54 -39.31 18.55 25.50
N ALA A 55 -38.99 17.57 26.34
CA ALA A 55 -39.92 16.57 26.88
C ALA A 55 -40.48 17.05 28.22
N ILE A 56 -41.80 17.04 28.38
CA ILE A 56 -42.51 17.45 29.56
C ILE A 56 -43.27 16.25 30.11
N ALA A 57 -43.02 15.86 31.37
CA ALA A 57 -43.69 14.74 32.00
C ALA A 57 -45.22 15.03 32.12
N THR A 58 -46.03 14.00 31.84
CA THR A 58 -47.50 14.09 31.86
C THR A 58 -48.11 13.48 33.12
N ASP A 59 -47.30 13.17 34.13
CA ASP A 59 -47.68 12.58 35.41
C ASP A 59 -48.12 13.62 36.48
N GLY A 60 -48.24 14.89 36.09
CA GLY A 60 -48.59 15.99 36.98
C GLY A 60 -47.41 16.68 37.66
N THR A 61 -46.18 16.15 37.52
CA THR A 61 -44.98 16.77 38.12
C THR A 61 -44.45 17.94 37.31
N SER A 62 -44.80 18.02 36.02
CA SER A 62 -44.29 19.01 35.06
C SER A 62 -42.76 19.05 34.94
N LEU A 63 -42.08 17.95 35.27
CA LEU A 63 -40.64 17.84 35.07
C LEU A 63 -40.30 17.89 33.59
N THR A 64 -39.20 18.56 33.28
CA THR A 64 -38.77 18.74 31.86
C THR A 64 -37.35 18.27 31.66
N ALA A 65 -37.08 17.80 30.43
CA ALA A 65 -35.75 17.57 29.93
C ALA A 65 -35.63 18.18 28.52
N SER A 66 -34.54 18.87 28.25
CA SER A 66 -34.35 19.57 26.98
C SER A 66 -33.02 19.14 26.30
N ALA A 67 -33.05 19.14 24.98
CA ALA A 67 -31.86 18.94 24.16
C ALA A 67 -31.82 20.00 23.06
N LYS A 68 -30.62 20.57 22.82
CA LYS A 68 -30.37 21.41 21.66
C LYS A 68 -30.23 20.51 20.43
N VAL A 69 -30.92 20.87 19.38
CA VAL A 69 -30.88 20.20 18.07
C VAL A 69 -30.34 21.18 17.05
N THR A 70 -29.27 20.82 16.38
CA THR A 70 -28.69 21.58 15.26
C THR A 70 -29.06 20.89 13.96
N VAL A 71 -29.76 21.58 13.05
CA VAL A 71 -30.05 21.07 11.71
C VAL A 71 -29.02 21.64 10.72
N ARG A 72 -28.37 20.76 10.02
CA ARG A 72 -27.39 21.10 8.97
C ARG A 72 -28.02 20.98 7.58
N LYS A 73 -27.60 21.86 6.66
CA LYS A 73 -27.99 21.75 5.25
C LYS A 73 -27.43 20.47 4.63
N VAL A 74 -28.21 19.81 3.80
CA VAL A 74 -27.74 18.77 2.90
C VAL A 74 -27.15 19.44 1.66
N ILE A 75 -25.86 19.16 1.42
CA ILE A 75 -25.18 19.53 0.18
C ILE A 75 -25.04 18.23 -0.60
N PRO A 76 -25.79 18.04 -1.71
CA PRO A 76 -25.74 16.76 -2.42
C PRO A 76 -24.36 16.53 -3.05
N VAL A 77 -23.96 15.26 -3.14
CA VAL A 77 -22.83 14.84 -3.96
C VAL A 77 -23.21 15.01 -5.43
N GLU A 78 -22.40 15.72 -6.20
CA GLU A 78 -22.58 15.93 -7.64
C GLU A 78 -21.72 14.92 -8.44
N SER A 79 -20.55 14.57 -7.93
CA SER A 79 -19.70 13.51 -8.48
C SER A 79 -18.75 12.94 -7.43
N ILE A 80 -18.25 11.73 -7.69
CA ILE A 80 -17.20 11.06 -6.92
C ILE A 80 -15.99 10.90 -7.84
N GLN A 81 -14.80 11.22 -7.36
CA GLN A 81 -13.54 10.99 -8.04
C GLN A 81 -12.71 9.99 -7.25
N LEU A 82 -12.30 8.90 -7.90
CA LEU A 82 -11.45 7.88 -7.31
C LEU A 82 -10.04 7.99 -7.87
N ASP A 83 -9.05 7.92 -7.00
CA ASP A 83 -7.65 7.89 -7.43
C ASP A 83 -7.33 6.58 -8.17
N PRO A 84 -6.45 6.63 -9.17
CA PRO A 84 -5.95 5.42 -9.81
C PRO A 84 -5.13 4.60 -8.79
N VAL A 85 -5.24 3.29 -8.90
CA VAL A 85 -4.52 2.34 -8.05
C VAL A 85 -3.46 1.61 -8.87
N ASP A 86 -2.23 1.60 -8.37
CA ASP A 86 -1.17 0.76 -8.93
C ASP A 86 -1.52 -0.72 -8.76
N ASP A 87 -0.91 -1.59 -9.58
CA ASP A 87 -1.07 -3.04 -9.42
C ASP A 87 -0.62 -3.48 -8.02
N ILE A 88 -1.38 -4.37 -7.39
CA ILE A 88 -1.10 -4.89 -6.04
C ILE A 88 -0.80 -6.39 -6.06
N MET A 89 -0.13 -6.87 -5.02
CA MET A 89 0.13 -8.30 -4.81
C MET A 89 -1.05 -8.97 -4.10
N ILE A 90 -1.12 -10.30 -4.18
CA ILE A 90 -1.99 -11.08 -3.28
C ILE A 90 -1.58 -10.81 -1.83
N GLY A 91 -2.57 -10.51 -0.98
CA GLY A 91 -2.38 -10.16 0.43
C GLY A 91 -1.96 -8.71 0.69
N GLN A 92 -1.68 -7.92 -0.34
CA GLN A 92 -1.42 -6.49 -0.20
C GLN A 92 -2.74 -5.72 -0.09
N THR A 93 -2.77 -4.72 0.80
CA THR A 93 -3.89 -3.81 0.96
C THR A 93 -3.51 -2.40 0.58
N VAL A 94 -4.38 -1.72 -0.16
CA VAL A 94 -4.25 -0.30 -0.54
C VAL A 94 -5.58 0.41 -0.29
N VAL A 95 -5.53 1.63 0.21
CA VAL A 95 -6.73 2.47 0.36
C VAL A 95 -6.90 3.31 -0.89
N ILE A 96 -8.09 3.26 -1.51
CA ILE A 96 -8.43 4.08 -2.68
C ILE A 96 -8.71 5.50 -2.20
N GLY A 97 -7.97 6.48 -2.73
CA GLY A 97 -8.29 7.89 -2.53
C GLY A 97 -9.65 8.22 -3.16
N CYS A 98 -10.50 8.90 -2.40
CA CYS A 98 -11.85 9.26 -2.83
C CYS A 98 -12.15 10.71 -2.51
N HIS A 99 -12.55 11.47 -3.52
CA HIS A 99 -12.85 12.90 -3.43
C HIS A 99 -14.29 13.15 -3.87
N LEU A 100 -15.07 13.79 -3.03
CA LEU A 100 -16.44 14.21 -3.33
C LEU A 100 -16.43 15.58 -3.99
N VAL A 101 -17.37 15.81 -4.89
CA VAL A 101 -17.60 17.13 -5.50
C VAL A 101 -19.07 17.52 -5.24
N PRO A 102 -19.31 18.70 -4.63
CA PRO A 102 -18.32 19.59 -4.03
C PRO A 102 -17.64 18.96 -2.80
N GLU A 103 -16.49 19.47 -2.39
CA GLU A 103 -15.70 18.93 -1.26
C GLU A 103 -16.49 18.93 0.07
N GLU A 104 -17.35 19.94 0.26
CA GLU A 104 -18.25 20.08 1.40
C GLU A 104 -19.53 19.25 1.30
N ALA A 105 -19.66 18.38 0.29
CA ALA A 105 -20.85 17.56 0.09
C ALA A 105 -21.17 16.73 1.34
N THR A 106 -22.46 16.70 1.66
CA THR A 106 -22.97 15.88 2.76
C THR A 106 -23.14 14.46 2.26
N SER A 107 -22.19 13.59 2.60
CA SER A 107 -22.25 12.16 2.28
C SER A 107 -22.45 11.36 3.55
N GLY A 108 -23.12 10.21 3.43
CA GLY A 108 -23.03 9.14 4.41
C GLY A 108 -21.71 8.38 4.24
N LEU A 109 -21.60 7.22 4.89
CA LEU A 109 -20.53 6.27 4.58
C LEU A 109 -20.76 5.75 3.16
N LEU A 110 -19.74 5.86 2.30
CA LEU A 110 -19.81 5.32 0.95
C LEU A 110 -19.97 3.80 1.00
N SER A 111 -20.75 3.28 0.08
CA SER A 111 -20.84 1.83 -0.15
C SER A 111 -19.79 1.41 -1.18
N TRP A 112 -18.96 0.45 -0.84
CA TRP A 112 -17.90 -0.06 -1.69
C TRP A 112 -18.22 -1.48 -2.14
N VAL A 113 -18.00 -1.78 -3.41
CA VAL A 113 -18.27 -3.10 -4.00
C VAL A 113 -17.15 -3.47 -4.97
N SER A 114 -16.68 -4.71 -4.87
CA SER A 114 -15.80 -5.33 -5.86
C SER A 114 -16.63 -6.11 -6.88
N SER A 115 -16.25 -6.06 -8.15
CA SER A 115 -16.90 -6.86 -9.20
C SER A 115 -16.58 -8.36 -9.10
N ASP A 116 -15.45 -8.73 -8.45
CA ASP A 116 -15.09 -10.13 -8.16
C ASP A 116 -14.24 -10.23 -6.89
N GLU A 117 -14.85 -10.68 -5.81
CA GLU A 117 -14.19 -10.85 -4.51
C GLU A 117 -13.17 -12.00 -4.48
N LYS A 118 -13.12 -12.87 -5.50
CA LYS A 118 -12.06 -13.87 -5.64
C LYS A 118 -10.74 -13.26 -6.11
N VAL A 119 -10.80 -12.08 -6.74
CA VAL A 119 -9.63 -11.33 -7.19
C VAL A 119 -9.24 -10.27 -6.17
N ALA A 120 -10.17 -9.43 -5.72
CA ALA A 120 -9.93 -8.47 -4.64
C ALA A 120 -11.20 -8.20 -3.84
N VAL A 121 -11.05 -8.02 -2.54
CA VAL A 121 -12.11 -7.58 -1.63
C VAL A 121 -11.89 -6.11 -1.28
N VAL A 122 -12.98 -5.40 -0.97
CA VAL A 122 -12.94 -4.00 -0.50
C VAL A 122 -13.74 -3.88 0.78
N ASP A 123 -13.24 -3.14 1.75
CA ASP A 123 -13.96 -2.86 2.99
C ASP A 123 -14.75 -1.54 2.95
N ALA A 124 -15.41 -1.22 4.06
CA ALA A 124 -16.24 -0.01 4.18
C ALA A 124 -15.45 1.31 4.11
N ASP A 125 -14.14 1.27 4.32
CA ASP A 125 -13.24 2.44 4.29
C ASP A 125 -12.55 2.59 2.92
N GLY A 126 -12.89 1.73 1.94
CA GLY A 126 -12.28 1.74 0.61
C GLY A 126 -10.88 1.09 0.56
N ALA A 127 -10.53 0.30 1.59
CA ALA A 127 -9.29 -0.47 1.59
C ALA A 127 -9.48 -1.77 0.78
N VAL A 128 -8.73 -1.88 -0.31
CA VAL A 128 -8.77 -3.01 -1.25
C VAL A 128 -7.64 -3.97 -0.94
N THR A 129 -7.98 -5.25 -0.78
CA THR A 129 -7.00 -6.33 -0.53
C THR A 129 -7.02 -7.34 -1.67
N GLY A 130 -5.85 -7.62 -2.25
CA GLY A 130 -5.68 -8.65 -3.28
C GLY A 130 -5.88 -10.06 -2.73
N VAL A 131 -6.68 -10.88 -3.41
CA VAL A 131 -7.01 -12.26 -3.02
C VAL A 131 -6.53 -13.27 -4.06
N GLY A 132 -6.69 -12.96 -5.33
CA GLY A 132 -6.29 -13.81 -6.46
C GLY A 132 -5.93 -12.98 -7.67
N TYR A 133 -5.22 -13.58 -8.65
CA TYR A 133 -4.79 -12.86 -9.84
C TYR A 133 -5.95 -12.46 -10.75
N GLY A 134 -5.89 -11.25 -11.26
CA GLY A 134 -6.89 -10.72 -12.19
C GLY A 134 -7.05 -9.21 -12.06
N THR A 135 -8.03 -8.68 -12.78
CA THR A 135 -8.41 -7.27 -12.73
C THR A 135 -9.89 -7.16 -12.38
N VAL A 136 -10.20 -6.32 -11.41
CA VAL A 136 -11.56 -6.04 -10.97
C VAL A 136 -11.89 -4.58 -11.06
N THR A 137 -13.19 -4.29 -11.12
CA THR A 137 -13.72 -2.94 -10.96
C THR A 137 -14.19 -2.77 -9.52
N ILE A 138 -13.68 -1.74 -8.84
CA ILE A 138 -14.17 -1.31 -7.53
C ILE A 138 -15.10 -0.13 -7.74
N THR A 139 -16.28 -0.20 -7.16
CA THR A 139 -17.33 0.81 -7.25
C THR A 139 -17.54 1.44 -5.88
N ALA A 140 -17.46 2.77 -5.79
CA ALA A 140 -17.90 3.56 -4.65
C ALA A 140 -19.23 4.22 -4.98
N THR A 141 -20.20 4.14 -4.06
CA THR A 141 -21.54 4.75 -4.23
C THR A 141 -21.90 5.56 -3.02
N ASP A 142 -22.31 6.80 -3.20
CA ASP A 142 -22.94 7.59 -2.14
C ASP A 142 -24.40 7.16 -1.97
N PRO A 143 -24.81 6.65 -0.80
CA PRO A 143 -26.16 6.14 -0.58
C PRO A 143 -27.22 7.24 -0.55
N MET A 144 -26.85 8.51 -0.33
CA MET A 144 -27.79 9.63 -0.25
C MET A 144 -28.17 10.14 -1.65
N SER A 145 -27.19 10.33 -2.53
CA SER A 145 -27.39 10.83 -3.90
C SER A 145 -27.53 9.71 -4.93
N ASN A 146 -27.13 8.49 -4.58
CA ASN A 146 -27.00 7.34 -5.49
C ASN A 146 -26.00 7.57 -6.64
N ILE A 147 -25.06 8.51 -6.43
CA ILE A 147 -23.96 8.76 -7.38
C ILE A 147 -22.85 7.77 -7.12
N SER A 148 -22.27 7.23 -8.20
CA SER A 148 -21.23 6.21 -8.16
C SER A 148 -20.03 6.60 -9.01
N ALA A 149 -18.86 6.12 -8.61
CA ALA A 149 -17.64 6.14 -9.41
C ALA A 149 -16.95 4.78 -9.38
N THR A 150 -16.13 4.50 -10.37
CA THR A 150 -15.42 3.24 -10.48
C THR A 150 -13.93 3.45 -10.72
N THR A 151 -13.11 2.54 -10.19
CA THR A 151 -11.69 2.43 -10.53
C THR A 151 -11.35 0.96 -10.78
N SER A 152 -10.30 0.72 -11.56
CA SER A 152 -9.82 -0.62 -11.87
C SER A 152 -8.65 -0.98 -10.93
N VAL A 153 -8.66 -2.17 -10.37
CA VAL A 153 -7.57 -2.71 -9.55
C VAL A 153 -7.10 -4.03 -10.14
N THR A 154 -5.80 -4.12 -10.41
CA THR A 154 -5.17 -5.35 -10.88
C THR A 154 -4.37 -6.00 -9.75
N VAL A 155 -4.68 -7.26 -9.46
CA VAL A 155 -3.88 -8.11 -8.58
C VAL A 155 -2.94 -8.93 -9.44
N GLY A 156 -1.65 -8.66 -9.35
CA GLY A 156 -0.65 -9.22 -10.24
C GLY A 156 0.42 -10.03 -9.51
N ALA A 157 1.08 -10.93 -10.24
CA ALA A 157 2.28 -11.62 -9.78
C ALA A 157 3.50 -10.70 -9.97
N LEU A 158 3.65 -9.75 -9.08
CA LEU A 158 4.69 -8.71 -9.06
C LEU A 158 5.49 -8.75 -7.76
N LEU A 159 6.59 -8.03 -7.69
CA LEU A 159 7.35 -7.80 -6.46
C LEU A 159 7.20 -6.33 -6.05
N ASP A 160 6.83 -6.09 -4.80
CA ASP A 160 6.78 -4.77 -4.19
C ASP A 160 7.17 -4.86 -2.72
N TYR A 161 8.47 -4.77 -2.44
CA TYR A 161 9.00 -4.89 -1.09
C TYR A 161 9.80 -3.67 -0.69
N GLN A 162 9.43 -3.11 0.47
CA GLN A 162 10.19 -2.09 1.17
C GLN A 162 10.97 -2.77 2.30
N PHE A 163 12.28 -2.53 2.37
CA PHE A 163 13.11 -3.11 3.44
C PHE A 163 13.09 -2.24 4.69
N GLN A 164 11.90 -2.05 5.26
CA GLN A 164 11.67 -1.29 6.49
C GLN A 164 11.36 -2.24 7.65
N SER A 165 11.64 -1.80 8.88
CA SER A 165 11.43 -2.62 10.09
C SER A 165 10.00 -3.11 10.29
N THR A 166 9.00 -2.36 9.80
CA THR A 166 7.57 -2.63 9.99
C THR A 166 6.93 -3.46 8.87
N LEU A 167 7.55 -3.48 7.68
CA LEU A 167 7.07 -4.22 6.52
C LEU A 167 8.08 -5.30 6.15
N LYS A 168 8.07 -6.41 6.90
CA LYS A 168 8.89 -7.58 6.58
C LYS A 168 8.17 -8.46 5.57
N PRO A 169 8.50 -8.38 4.27
CA PRO A 169 7.96 -9.32 3.29
C PRO A 169 8.51 -10.73 3.51
N CYS A 170 9.69 -10.81 4.14
CA CYS A 170 10.36 -12.06 4.51
C CYS A 170 11.38 -11.79 5.61
N ASP A 171 11.80 -12.82 6.30
CA ASP A 171 12.97 -12.74 7.17
C ASP A 171 14.22 -12.69 6.28
N LEU A 172 14.79 -11.49 6.11
CA LEU A 172 16.06 -11.35 5.45
C LEU A 172 17.12 -12.16 6.21
N LYS A 173 17.66 -13.21 5.60
CA LYS A 173 18.63 -14.08 6.24
C LYS A 173 20.00 -13.93 5.61
N PRO A 174 21.00 -13.48 6.39
CA PRO A 174 22.37 -13.47 5.95
C PRO A 174 22.91 -14.92 5.89
N ASN A 175 23.45 -15.32 4.72
CA ASN A 175 23.94 -16.68 4.51
C ASN A 175 25.35 -16.93 5.05
N GLN A 176 26.21 -15.91 5.13
CA GLN A 176 27.63 -16.03 5.52
C GLN A 176 27.90 -15.60 6.95
N GLY A 177 26.85 -15.34 7.74
CA GLY A 177 26.96 -14.99 9.15
C GLY A 177 27.29 -13.52 9.41
N GLY A 178 27.03 -12.63 8.46
CA GLY A 178 26.93 -11.20 8.66
C GLY A 178 25.64 -10.84 9.43
N THR A 179 25.39 -9.55 9.63
CA THR A 179 24.22 -9.06 10.36
C THR A 179 23.36 -8.17 9.50
N VAL A 180 22.06 -8.19 9.75
CA VAL A 180 21.08 -7.28 9.15
C VAL A 180 20.38 -6.53 10.26
N THR A 181 20.40 -5.20 10.19
CA THR A 181 19.63 -4.32 11.05
C THR A 181 18.71 -3.46 10.19
N PHE A 182 17.61 -2.99 10.77
CA PHE A 182 16.68 -2.11 10.10
C PHE A 182 16.74 -0.73 10.75
N ASP A 183 17.03 0.28 9.96
CA ASP A 183 17.14 1.64 10.42
C ASP A 183 16.68 2.61 9.32
N ASN A 184 15.99 3.69 9.71
CA ASN A 184 15.62 4.81 8.83
C ASN A 184 15.02 4.40 7.45
N GLY A 185 14.27 3.32 7.39
CA GLY A 185 13.57 2.90 6.17
C GLY A 185 14.37 2.02 5.21
N TYR A 186 15.48 1.43 5.65
CA TYR A 186 16.26 0.46 4.88
C TYR A 186 16.80 -0.68 5.75
N ALA A 187 17.20 -1.76 5.09
CA ALA A 187 17.95 -2.84 5.72
C ALA A 187 19.46 -2.56 5.59
N HIS A 188 20.12 -2.37 6.72
CA HIS A 188 21.57 -2.21 6.80
C HIS A 188 22.24 -3.57 6.98
N VAL A 189 23.14 -3.92 6.08
CA VAL A 189 23.82 -5.20 6.06
C VAL A 189 25.32 -5.01 6.33
N ILE A 190 25.81 -5.70 7.37
CA ILE A 190 27.24 -5.75 7.71
C ILE A 190 27.76 -7.10 7.25
N MET A 191 28.76 -7.06 6.37
CA MET A 191 29.37 -8.26 5.82
C MET A 191 30.23 -8.97 6.86
N LYS A 192 30.25 -10.29 6.78
CA LYS A 192 31.27 -11.10 7.46
C LYS A 192 32.41 -11.41 6.52
N GLY A 193 33.62 -11.33 7.01
CA GLY A 193 34.83 -11.66 6.27
C GLY A 193 36.08 -11.37 7.07
N PRO A 194 37.27 -11.44 6.46
CA PRO A 194 37.48 -11.90 5.10
C PRO A 194 37.41 -13.44 5.00
N ASP A 195 37.15 -13.93 3.78
CA ASP A 195 37.33 -15.32 3.43
C ASP A 195 38.84 -15.68 3.31
N GLY A 196 39.16 -16.92 3.00
CA GLY A 196 40.56 -17.40 2.81
C GLY A 196 41.34 -16.68 1.69
N ASN A 197 40.65 -15.89 0.84
CA ASN A 197 41.25 -15.11 -0.25
C ASN A 197 41.26 -13.59 0.06
N GLY A 198 40.95 -13.21 1.28
CA GLY A 198 40.89 -11.81 1.71
C GLY A 198 39.70 -11.04 1.14
N ASN A 199 38.61 -11.70 0.75
CA ASN A 199 37.42 -11.08 0.21
C ASN A 199 36.30 -11.06 1.26
N TRP A 200 35.51 -10.02 1.23
CA TRP A 200 34.29 -9.88 2.01
C TRP A 200 33.08 -10.20 1.15
N ARG A 201 32.13 -10.94 1.71
CA ARG A 201 30.90 -11.33 1.03
C ARG A 201 29.75 -11.41 2.03
N GLN A 202 28.59 -11.00 1.60
CA GLN A 202 27.34 -11.28 2.28
C GLN A 202 26.21 -11.42 1.28
N ASP A 203 25.52 -12.55 1.34
CA ASP A 203 24.32 -12.82 0.58
C ASP A 203 23.11 -12.66 1.49
N ILE A 204 22.05 -12.05 0.98
CA ILE A 204 20.77 -11.91 1.66
C ILE A 204 19.71 -12.65 0.87
N ASN A 205 19.12 -13.66 1.48
CA ASN A 205 17.97 -14.34 0.94
C ASN A 205 16.72 -13.50 1.22
N ILE A 206 16.08 -13.05 0.15
CA ILE A 206 14.76 -12.40 0.17
C ILE A 206 13.69 -13.49 0.12
N VAL A 207 13.90 -14.52 -0.68
CA VAL A 207 13.09 -15.73 -0.75
C VAL A 207 13.99 -16.94 -0.75
N ASN A 208 13.63 -17.99 0.00
CA ASN A 208 14.32 -19.26 -0.01
C ASN A 208 13.34 -20.37 0.35
N ASP A 209 13.29 -21.42 -0.45
CA ASP A 209 12.39 -22.58 -0.26
C ASP A 209 12.63 -23.28 1.09
N ALA A 210 13.88 -23.31 1.58
CA ALA A 210 14.22 -23.84 2.91
C ALA A 210 13.49 -23.13 4.06
N TYR A 211 12.99 -21.93 3.82
CA TYR A 211 12.19 -21.16 4.79
C TYR A 211 10.70 -21.17 4.46
N GLN A 212 10.26 -22.02 3.54
CA GLN A 212 8.87 -22.23 3.11
C GLN A 212 8.18 -20.97 2.58
N LYS A 213 8.94 -20.01 2.06
CA LYS A 213 8.41 -18.82 1.39
C LYS A 213 8.65 -18.93 -0.10
N LYS A 214 7.56 -18.93 -0.85
CA LYS A 214 7.55 -18.87 -2.30
C LYS A 214 6.94 -17.56 -2.72
N LEU A 215 7.49 -16.96 -3.79
CA LEU A 215 6.91 -15.78 -4.42
C LEU A 215 6.48 -16.15 -5.83
N GLU A 216 5.37 -15.58 -6.23
CA GLU A 216 4.89 -15.68 -7.60
C GLU A 216 5.26 -14.41 -8.35
N TYR A 217 5.77 -14.58 -9.57
CA TYR A 217 6.28 -13.50 -10.39
C TYR A 217 5.99 -13.74 -11.86
N ALA A 218 5.45 -12.73 -12.56
CA ALA A 218 5.16 -12.79 -13.98
C ALA A 218 6.21 -11.98 -14.78
N PRO A 219 7.34 -12.57 -15.20
CA PRO A 219 8.48 -11.87 -15.79
C PRO A 219 8.16 -11.22 -17.16
N GLN A 220 7.19 -11.74 -17.91
CA GLN A 220 6.78 -11.16 -19.19
C GLN A 220 5.83 -9.97 -19.02
N THR A 221 5.08 -9.91 -17.92
CA THR A 221 4.18 -8.81 -17.57
C THR A 221 4.92 -7.70 -16.84
N TYR A 222 5.64 -8.05 -15.76
CA TYR A 222 6.41 -7.13 -14.92
C TYR A 222 7.90 -7.31 -15.21
N LYS A 223 8.30 -6.98 -16.41
CA LYS A 223 9.60 -7.37 -16.98
C LYS A 223 10.81 -6.65 -16.41
N TYR A 224 10.64 -5.49 -15.78
CA TYR A 224 11.74 -4.75 -15.17
C TYR A 224 11.78 -4.99 -13.67
N LEU A 225 12.79 -5.77 -13.21
CA LEU A 225 13.12 -5.93 -11.80
C LEU A 225 14.09 -4.82 -11.40
N ALA A 226 13.69 -3.95 -10.48
CA ALA A 226 14.53 -2.88 -9.98
C ALA A 226 14.77 -3.01 -8.48
N ILE A 227 15.98 -2.65 -8.05
CA ILE A 227 16.36 -2.58 -6.65
C ILE A 227 17.07 -1.27 -6.37
N LYS A 228 16.67 -0.55 -5.32
CA LYS A 228 17.42 0.57 -4.77
C LYS A 228 18.35 0.07 -3.69
N LEU A 229 19.64 0.25 -3.93
CA LEU A 229 20.72 -0.34 -3.15
C LEU A 229 21.90 0.63 -3.07
N ARG A 230 22.47 0.83 -1.87
CA ARG A 230 23.81 1.41 -1.67
C ARG A 230 24.81 0.26 -1.55
N ARG A 231 25.74 0.20 -2.49
CA ARG A 231 26.87 -0.75 -2.41
C ARG A 231 28.00 -0.17 -1.54
N PRO A 232 28.94 -1.00 -1.08
CA PRO A 232 30.11 -0.53 -0.35
C PRO A 232 30.85 0.58 -1.12
N GLN A 233 31.41 1.53 -0.40
CA GLN A 233 32.18 2.58 -1.01
C GLN A 233 33.50 2.05 -1.56
N GLN A 234 33.75 2.31 -2.83
CA GLN A 234 34.98 1.93 -3.51
C GLN A 234 36.12 2.88 -3.12
N SER A 235 37.30 2.32 -2.90
CA SER A 235 38.55 3.10 -2.82
C SER A 235 39.21 3.23 -4.19
N ALA A 236 40.21 4.11 -4.31
CA ALA A 236 40.95 4.26 -5.56
C ALA A 236 41.70 2.97 -6.01
N THR A 237 41.94 2.05 -5.07
CA THR A 237 42.74 0.85 -5.29
C THR A 237 41.96 -0.45 -5.12
N ALA A 238 40.70 -0.40 -4.70
CA ALA A 238 39.93 -1.59 -4.40
C ALA A 238 38.49 -1.54 -4.91
N ASN A 239 38.08 -2.64 -5.48
CA ASN A 239 36.75 -2.87 -6.00
C ASN A 239 35.75 -2.98 -4.85
N ALA A 240 34.58 -2.38 -5.02
CA ALA A 240 33.42 -2.47 -4.10
C ALA A 240 32.63 -3.80 -4.25
N GLY A 241 33.21 -4.78 -4.92
CA GLY A 241 32.63 -6.09 -5.09
C GLY A 241 31.71 -6.23 -6.30
N VAL A 242 31.14 -7.40 -6.42
CA VAL A 242 30.26 -7.82 -7.50
C VAL A 242 28.83 -7.90 -6.99
N LEU A 243 27.90 -7.27 -7.70
CA LEU A 243 26.48 -7.42 -7.47
C LEU A 243 25.94 -8.58 -8.30
N LYS A 244 25.25 -9.51 -7.66
CA LYS A 244 24.54 -10.61 -8.32
C LYS A 244 23.16 -10.77 -7.71
N PHE A 245 22.24 -11.22 -8.54
CA PHE A 245 20.95 -11.76 -8.13
C PHE A 245 20.89 -13.24 -8.47
N ASP A 246 20.55 -14.06 -7.49
CA ASP A 246 20.17 -15.45 -7.71
C ASP A 246 18.65 -15.55 -7.67
N ILE A 247 18.08 -16.06 -8.75
CA ILE A 247 16.66 -16.34 -8.88
C ILE A 247 16.51 -17.82 -9.24
N GLY A 248 15.77 -18.57 -8.46
CA GLY A 248 15.47 -19.97 -8.69
C GLY A 248 13.98 -20.23 -8.75
N ASP A 249 13.54 -21.00 -9.72
CA ASP A 249 12.13 -21.43 -9.90
C ASP A 249 11.87 -22.86 -9.37
N GLY A 250 12.87 -23.53 -8.83
CA GLY A 250 12.79 -24.91 -8.34
C GLY A 250 12.75 -25.98 -9.46
N VAL A 251 12.69 -25.56 -10.72
CA VAL A 251 12.64 -26.46 -11.90
C VAL A 251 13.97 -26.43 -12.63
N THR A 252 14.51 -25.25 -12.83
CA THR A 252 15.78 -25.04 -13.54
C THR A 252 16.89 -24.76 -12.53
N ALA A 253 17.78 -25.70 -12.33
CA ALA A 253 18.90 -25.55 -11.39
C ALA A 253 19.81 -24.39 -11.80
N GLY A 254 19.99 -23.42 -10.91
CA GLY A 254 21.00 -22.37 -11.04
C GLY A 254 20.63 -21.21 -11.99
N ASN A 255 19.41 -20.78 -12.01
CA ASN A 255 19.01 -19.55 -12.72
C ASN A 255 19.55 -18.33 -11.96
N TYR A 256 20.58 -17.69 -12.52
CA TYR A 256 21.25 -16.53 -11.91
C TYR A 256 21.12 -15.32 -12.82
N CYS A 257 20.60 -14.21 -12.32
CA CYS A 257 20.85 -12.93 -12.96
C CYS A 257 22.32 -12.57 -12.81
N ASN A 258 23.04 -12.57 -13.92
CA ASN A 258 24.47 -12.24 -13.89
C ASN A 258 24.67 -10.74 -13.70
N SER A 259 25.61 -10.36 -12.82
CA SER A 259 26.05 -8.96 -12.64
C SER A 259 26.58 -8.31 -13.93
N ALA A 260 26.82 -9.08 -15.00
CA ALA A 260 27.23 -8.55 -16.29
C ALA A 260 26.12 -7.79 -17.03
N ASP A 261 24.86 -8.08 -16.73
CA ASP A 261 23.74 -7.71 -17.59
C ASP A 261 22.73 -6.75 -16.93
N TYR A 262 23.09 -6.10 -15.80
CA TYR A 262 22.26 -5.11 -15.20
C TYR A 262 22.45 -3.70 -15.80
N TYR A 263 21.43 -2.90 -15.66
CA TYR A 263 21.44 -1.47 -15.96
C TYR A 263 21.43 -0.68 -14.65
N VAL A 264 21.85 0.57 -14.71
CA VAL A 264 21.73 1.56 -13.63
C VAL A 264 20.80 2.65 -14.11
N PHE A 265 19.85 3.05 -13.27
CA PHE A 265 18.97 4.16 -13.58
C PHE A 265 19.72 5.47 -13.42
N ASP A 266 19.83 6.21 -14.51
CA ASP A 266 20.42 7.55 -14.54
C ASP A 266 19.36 8.59 -14.15
N LYS A 267 19.55 9.21 -12.99
CA LYS A 267 18.62 10.20 -12.45
C LYS A 267 18.63 11.53 -13.21
N GLU A 268 19.70 11.83 -13.96
CA GLU A 268 19.84 13.06 -14.74
C GLU A 268 19.09 12.95 -16.06
N THR A 269 19.25 11.83 -16.75
CA THR A 269 18.63 11.61 -18.06
C THR A 269 17.28 10.87 -17.97
N LEU A 270 16.92 10.38 -16.78
CA LEU A 270 15.73 9.56 -16.51
C LEU A 270 15.64 8.33 -17.43
N THR A 271 16.78 7.70 -17.67
CA THR A 271 16.91 6.49 -18.50
C THR A 271 17.69 5.40 -17.78
N ILE A 272 17.72 4.20 -18.33
CA ILE A 272 18.61 3.13 -17.86
C ILE A 272 19.85 3.08 -18.77
N VAL A 273 21.02 2.95 -18.15
CA VAL A 273 22.31 2.82 -18.84
C VAL A 273 23.01 1.56 -18.39
N LYS A 274 23.79 0.95 -19.28
CA LYS A 274 24.58 -0.25 -18.93
C LYS A 274 25.55 0.08 -17.79
N LYS A 275 25.82 -0.91 -16.95
CA LYS A 275 26.87 -0.82 -15.92
C LYS A 275 28.20 -0.36 -16.55
N GLY A 276 29.03 0.33 -15.77
CA GLY A 276 30.35 0.77 -16.22
C GLY A 276 30.35 2.08 -17.02
N THR A 277 29.20 2.74 -17.18
CA THR A 277 29.09 4.05 -17.85
C THR A 277 29.43 5.25 -16.95
N GLY A 278 29.79 5.00 -15.67
CA GLY A 278 30.13 6.05 -14.69
C GLY A 278 28.95 6.65 -13.95
N VAL A 279 27.71 6.25 -14.28
CA VAL A 279 26.49 6.69 -13.58
C VAL A 279 26.39 6.07 -12.19
N GLU A 280 26.84 4.82 -12.03
CA GLU A 280 26.89 4.14 -10.74
C GLU A 280 27.83 4.84 -9.77
N LYS A 281 27.35 5.21 -8.58
CA LYS A 281 28.12 5.86 -7.52
C LYS A 281 28.23 4.90 -6.32
N TYR A 282 29.44 4.37 -6.09
CA TYR A 282 29.70 3.52 -4.92
C TYR A 282 29.64 4.34 -3.62
N GLY A 283 29.04 3.78 -2.59
CA GLY A 283 28.78 4.47 -1.32
C GLY A 283 27.51 5.32 -1.31
N GLU A 284 26.82 5.42 -2.44
CA GLU A 284 25.54 6.13 -2.58
C GLU A 284 24.43 5.19 -3.04
N PRO A 285 23.15 5.50 -2.77
CA PRO A 285 22.01 4.73 -3.27
C PRO A 285 21.88 4.86 -4.80
N ASN A 286 21.97 3.73 -5.49
CA ASN A 286 21.67 3.60 -6.92
C ASN A 286 20.43 2.72 -7.11
N ILE A 287 19.82 2.79 -8.29
CA ILE A 287 18.74 1.90 -8.70
C ILE A 287 19.29 1.00 -9.82
N TYR A 288 19.36 -0.28 -9.50
CA TYR A 288 19.81 -1.33 -10.42
C TYR A 288 18.60 -1.96 -11.08
N VAL A 289 18.65 -2.12 -12.39
CA VAL A 289 17.51 -2.60 -13.19
C VAL A 289 17.93 -3.82 -14.03
N TYR A 290 17.09 -4.84 -13.98
CA TYR A 290 17.21 -6.06 -14.79
C TYR A 290 16.00 -6.17 -15.70
N ASP A 291 16.20 -6.36 -17.00
CA ASP A 291 15.13 -6.73 -17.92
C ASP A 291 14.94 -8.26 -17.87
N MET A 292 13.91 -8.69 -17.17
CA MET A 292 13.61 -10.11 -16.94
C MET A 292 12.87 -10.77 -18.11
N SER A 293 12.46 -9.98 -19.11
CA SER A 293 11.78 -10.49 -20.30
C SER A 293 12.73 -11.03 -21.37
N VAL A 294 14.02 -10.76 -21.23
CA VAL A 294 15.06 -11.20 -22.18
C VAL A 294 15.85 -12.37 -21.62
N ASP A 295 16.18 -13.34 -22.45
CA ASP A 295 16.89 -14.58 -22.07
C ASP A 295 18.28 -14.31 -21.43
N ASN A 296 18.87 -13.15 -21.70
CA ASN A 296 20.19 -12.75 -21.22
C ASN A 296 20.20 -12.22 -19.77
N ALA A 297 19.06 -11.93 -19.18
CA ALA A 297 18.97 -11.50 -17.80
C ALA A 297 19.33 -12.64 -16.83
N ILE A 298 19.23 -13.87 -17.29
CA ILE A 298 19.43 -15.09 -16.50
C ILE A 298 20.65 -15.84 -17.03
N LYS A 299 21.57 -16.18 -16.14
CA LYS A 299 22.76 -16.95 -16.49
C LYS A 299 22.39 -18.39 -16.83
N GLY A 300 22.64 -18.76 -18.07
CA GLY A 300 22.23 -20.04 -18.61
C GLY A 300 21.08 -19.84 -19.59
N SER A 301 21.07 -20.54 -20.64
CA SER A 301 20.20 -20.38 -21.82
C SER A 301 18.72 -20.67 -21.59
N SER A 302 18.23 -20.66 -20.36
CA SER A 302 16.83 -20.97 -20.06
C SER A 302 16.17 -19.83 -19.29
N PRO A 303 15.07 -19.28 -19.78
CA PRO A 303 14.24 -18.33 -19.03
C PRO A 303 13.68 -19.00 -17.77
N ILE A 304 13.22 -18.16 -16.82
CA ILE A 304 12.48 -18.65 -15.65
C ILE A 304 11.26 -19.43 -16.15
N SER A 305 11.06 -20.65 -15.63
CA SER A 305 9.90 -21.46 -15.96
C SER A 305 8.63 -20.83 -15.44
N THR A 306 7.64 -20.70 -16.32
CA THR A 306 6.33 -20.14 -15.97
C THR A 306 5.22 -21.17 -16.22
N ASN A 307 4.12 -21.06 -15.50
CA ASN A 307 2.90 -21.80 -15.77
C ASN A 307 2.17 -21.24 -17.01
N GLU A 308 1.01 -21.81 -17.36
CA GLU A 308 0.19 -21.36 -18.53
C GLU A 308 -0.26 -19.90 -18.42
N ALA A 309 -0.36 -19.34 -17.20
CA ALA A 309 -0.68 -17.93 -16.96
C ALA A 309 0.55 -17.00 -17.04
N GLY A 310 1.73 -17.52 -17.39
CA GLY A 310 2.96 -16.75 -17.44
C GLY A 310 3.56 -16.39 -16.07
N VAL A 311 3.14 -17.09 -15.03
CA VAL A 311 3.58 -16.87 -13.64
C VAL A 311 4.62 -17.93 -13.26
N ALA A 312 5.78 -17.47 -12.78
CA ALA A 312 6.82 -18.29 -12.17
C ALA A 312 6.61 -18.38 -10.65
N THR A 313 6.82 -19.54 -10.08
CA THR A 313 6.94 -19.71 -8.62
C THR A 313 8.42 -19.65 -8.25
N MET A 314 8.84 -18.52 -7.67
CA MET A 314 10.22 -18.35 -7.23
C MET A 314 10.44 -19.06 -5.90
N THR A 315 11.41 -19.97 -5.86
CA THR A 315 11.88 -20.68 -4.68
C THR A 315 13.14 -20.06 -4.08
N LEU A 316 13.83 -19.23 -4.87
CA LEU A 316 15.02 -18.50 -4.46
C LEU A 316 14.99 -17.08 -5.05
N LEU A 317 15.18 -16.09 -4.21
CA LEU A 317 15.56 -14.72 -4.58
C LEU A 317 16.61 -14.27 -3.58
N SER A 318 17.84 -14.15 -4.02
CA SER A 318 18.98 -13.80 -3.18
C SER A 318 19.80 -12.69 -3.81
N LEU A 319 20.11 -11.67 -3.01
CA LEU A 319 21.04 -10.61 -3.38
C LEU A 319 22.42 -10.93 -2.85
N TRP A 320 23.41 -10.86 -3.71
CA TRP A 320 24.82 -11.10 -3.38
C TRP A 320 25.64 -9.83 -3.57
N ILE A 321 26.37 -9.45 -2.52
CA ILE A 321 27.51 -8.54 -2.64
C ILE A 321 28.74 -9.34 -2.25
N ALA A 322 29.60 -9.64 -3.22
CA ALA A 322 30.76 -10.53 -3.07
C ALA A 322 32.04 -9.87 -3.59
N ASP A 323 33.18 -10.46 -3.26
CA ASP A 323 34.53 -10.04 -3.72
C ASP A 323 34.89 -8.59 -3.32
N VAL A 324 34.31 -8.07 -2.24
CA VAL A 324 34.71 -6.78 -1.67
C VAL A 324 36.10 -6.94 -1.05
N LYS A 325 37.06 -6.12 -1.48
CA LYS A 325 38.42 -6.19 -1.00
C LYS A 325 38.61 -5.52 0.36
N GLU A 326 39.61 -5.93 1.12
CA GLU A 326 39.96 -5.35 2.42
C GLU A 326 40.19 -3.82 2.33
N ALA A 327 40.80 -3.36 1.26
CA ALA A 327 41.09 -1.95 1.01
C ALA A 327 39.85 -1.13 0.57
N ALA A 328 38.65 -1.72 0.42
CA ALA A 328 37.43 -0.95 0.26
C ALA A 328 37.14 -0.12 1.52
N ILE A 329 36.56 1.07 1.35
CA ILE A 329 36.38 2.03 2.45
C ILE A 329 35.43 1.48 3.52
N ASP A 330 34.39 0.78 3.12
CA ASP A 330 33.49 0.09 4.04
C ASP A 330 33.16 -1.34 3.59
N LYS A 331 32.53 -2.11 4.48
CA LYS A 331 32.12 -3.51 4.30
C LYS A 331 30.62 -3.66 4.57
N THR A 332 29.86 -2.64 4.22
CA THR A 332 28.42 -2.58 4.45
C THR A 332 27.67 -2.25 3.17
N TYR A 333 26.40 -2.62 3.11
CA TYR A 333 25.49 -2.17 2.07
C TYR A 333 24.09 -1.98 2.63
N ASP A 334 23.28 -1.13 1.98
CA ASP A 334 21.93 -0.81 2.41
C ASP A 334 20.94 -1.15 1.31
N MET A 335 19.87 -1.86 1.69
CA MET A 335 18.78 -2.25 0.80
C MET A 335 17.55 -1.41 1.15
N TYR A 336 17.03 -0.65 0.19
CA TYR A 336 15.89 0.24 0.39
C TYR A 336 14.59 -0.42 -0.04
N TRP A 337 14.52 -0.87 -1.28
CA TRP A 337 13.38 -1.56 -1.84
C TRP A 337 13.75 -2.44 -3.05
N ILE A 338 12.90 -3.41 -3.35
CA ILE A 338 12.91 -4.21 -4.58
C ILE A 338 11.49 -4.24 -5.15
N LYS A 339 11.36 -3.88 -6.44
CA LYS A 339 10.07 -3.78 -7.13
C LYS A 339 10.20 -4.23 -8.57
N THR A 340 9.07 -4.65 -9.14
CA THR A 340 8.97 -4.94 -10.56
C THR A 340 8.00 -3.97 -11.23
N PHE A 341 8.28 -3.68 -12.51
CA PHE A 341 7.52 -2.71 -13.30
C PHE A 341 7.19 -3.30 -14.67
N LYS A 342 6.04 -2.93 -15.22
CA LYS A 342 5.63 -3.34 -16.58
C LYS A 342 6.45 -2.63 -17.64
N THR A 343 6.67 -1.33 -17.46
CA THR A 343 7.40 -0.46 -18.39
C THR A 343 8.50 0.34 -17.70
N LEU A 344 9.40 0.94 -18.46
CA LEU A 344 10.39 1.89 -17.95
C LEU A 344 9.73 3.21 -17.53
N GLU A 345 8.62 3.59 -18.13
CA GLU A 345 7.82 4.74 -17.76
C GLU A 345 7.22 4.56 -16.36
N ASP A 346 6.73 3.37 -16.01
CA ASP A 346 6.24 3.08 -14.66
C ASP A 346 7.36 3.19 -13.62
N LEU A 347 8.54 2.66 -13.93
CA LEU A 347 9.72 2.79 -13.08
C LEU A 347 10.10 4.28 -12.87
N LYS A 348 10.11 5.06 -13.95
CA LYS A 348 10.42 6.48 -13.92
C LYS A 348 9.40 7.25 -13.07
N ALA A 349 8.11 7.05 -13.30
CA ALA A 349 7.05 7.68 -12.53
C ALA A 349 7.13 7.35 -11.03
N TYR A 350 7.47 6.10 -10.70
CA TYR A 350 7.69 5.69 -9.32
C TYR A 350 8.86 6.44 -8.67
N ILE A 351 10.00 6.58 -9.37
CA ILE A 351 11.18 7.28 -8.87
C ILE A 351 10.91 8.77 -8.69
N GLU A 352 10.21 9.41 -9.64
CA GLU A 352 9.81 10.81 -9.53
C GLU A 352 8.91 11.04 -8.30
N LYS A 353 7.94 10.17 -8.07
CA LYS A 353 7.06 10.22 -6.89
C LYS A 353 7.84 10.00 -5.58
N GLU A 354 8.86 9.13 -5.58
CA GLU A 354 9.73 8.90 -4.41
C GLU A 354 10.57 10.13 -4.07
N ASN A 355 11.10 10.83 -5.08
CA ASN A 355 11.94 12.01 -4.90
C ASN A 355 11.17 13.26 -4.44
N ASN A 356 9.84 13.28 -4.62
CA ASN A 356 8.97 14.40 -4.24
C ASN A 356 8.34 14.22 -2.84
N LYS A 357 8.67 13.15 -2.13
CA LYS A 357 8.28 12.91 -0.72
C LYS A 357 9.36 13.40 0.25
#